data_db399aa6f13dff86e7be06810cd841af
#
_entry.id   db399aa6f13dff86e7be06810cd841af
#
_cell.length_a   1.000
_cell.length_b   1.000
_cell.length_c   1.000
_cell.angle_alpha   90.00
_cell.angle_beta   90.00
_cell.angle_gamma   90.00
#
_symmetry.space_group_name_H-M   'P 1'
#
loop_
_entity.id
_entity.type
_entity.pdbx_description
1 polymer ?
#
loop_
_entity_poly.entity_id
_entity_poly.type
_entity_poly.pdbx_seq_one_letter_code
_entity_poly.pdbx_strand_id
1 'polypeptide(L)'
;SENRTFDFNSNITNVKIKNYDIGELNLKVFGNTDYNSYAVNLDLSKNSKEFIKGEGTVIAINEKPNIDVDMIINDFDISFIEKIGSNTMTDISSNVSGEINLWGAYDNIQHNGRLFLNKASFFIPYLNIEYLLSDNSELILYNQNFELNNTYLTTNDSEIITSLDGRIFHNDYKNWNLDLDFKSDRLYILNKEFTENESFYGKAFIGGEIKIKGPTDKVSINISGETRTGTSIVIPKSNNYSIEDFSFIKFSDLNSYSGNLLKSKTSILESSKTLDLIMNLEINNTAEVEITIDKENGSYISGKGDGDIFMEIDSDGKFNMYGDFTTKEGIYNFRNLALIDKRFQLKEGGSIIWDGEPL
;
A
#
# COMPACT_ATOMS: atom_id res chain seq x y z
N SER A 1 31.57 -11.00 52.26
CA SER A 1 31.16 -11.24 50.87
C SER A 1 31.37 -9.95 50.10
N GLU A 2 32.30 -9.94 49.16
CA GLU A 2 32.48 -8.82 48.26
C GLU A 2 31.20 -8.68 47.42
N ASN A 3 30.57 -7.50 47.51
CA ASN A 3 29.46 -7.14 46.59
C ASN A 3 30.03 -7.03 45.19
N ARG A 4 29.84 -8.06 44.38
CA ARG A 4 30.21 -8.00 42.95
C ARG A 4 29.09 -7.29 42.20
N THR A 5 29.39 -6.17 41.58
CA THR A 5 28.49 -5.43 40.70
C THR A 5 28.97 -5.58 39.25
N PHE A 6 28.03 -5.62 38.33
CA PHE A 6 28.30 -5.57 36.90
C PHE A 6 27.91 -4.17 36.41
N ASP A 7 28.81 -3.53 35.72
CA ASP A 7 28.58 -2.23 35.06
C ASP A 7 29.14 -2.30 33.62
N PHE A 8 28.24 -2.17 32.66
CA PHE A 8 28.57 -2.18 31.25
C PHE A 8 28.06 -0.90 30.59
N ASN A 9 28.95 -0.17 29.95
CA ASN A 9 28.65 1.02 29.17
C ASN A 9 29.13 0.83 27.73
N SER A 10 28.27 1.05 26.78
CA SER A 10 28.59 0.97 25.35
C SER A 10 28.04 2.16 24.58
N ASN A 11 28.84 2.67 23.67
CA ASN A 11 28.42 3.64 22.67
C ASN A 11 28.57 2.97 21.30
N ILE A 12 27.47 2.78 20.59
CA ILE A 12 27.43 2.16 19.28
C ILE A 12 27.12 3.25 18.26
N THR A 13 28.10 3.59 17.44
CA THR A 13 27.94 4.60 16.39
C THR A 13 27.48 3.98 15.08
N ASN A 14 26.82 4.79 14.23
CA ASN A 14 26.32 4.35 12.91
C ASN A 14 25.37 3.15 12.99
N VAL A 15 24.45 3.16 13.94
CA VAL A 15 23.40 2.13 14.03
C VAL A 15 22.53 2.19 12.80
N LYS A 16 22.35 1.05 12.15
CA LYS A 16 21.57 0.98 10.88
C LYS A 16 20.50 -0.09 10.95
N ILE A 17 19.32 0.24 10.42
CA ILE A 17 18.27 -0.73 10.09
C ILE A 17 18.34 -0.94 8.58
N LYS A 18 18.79 -2.13 8.15
CA LYS A 18 19.22 -2.39 6.77
C LYS A 18 20.29 -1.35 6.37
N ASN A 19 20.02 -0.45 5.44
CA ASN A 19 20.94 0.60 5.00
C ASN A 19 20.58 2.00 5.53
N TYR A 20 19.52 2.11 6.34
CA TYR A 20 19.07 3.38 6.89
C TYR A 20 19.77 3.67 8.21
N ASP A 21 20.52 4.76 8.28
CA ASP A 21 21.23 5.19 9.48
C ASP A 21 20.26 5.84 10.47
N ILE A 22 20.06 5.21 11.64
CA ILE A 22 19.21 5.68 12.71
C ILE A 22 19.94 6.44 13.81
N GLY A 23 21.29 6.50 13.76
CA GLY A 23 22.09 7.31 14.66
C GLY A 23 23.05 6.54 15.54
N GLU A 24 23.17 6.98 16.78
CA GLU A 24 24.10 6.46 17.80
C GLU A 24 23.29 5.95 18.99
N LEU A 25 23.58 4.74 19.45
CA LEU A 25 22.95 4.12 20.61
C LEU A 25 23.93 4.08 21.79
N ASN A 26 23.56 4.74 22.88
CA ASN A 26 24.21 4.60 24.17
C ASN A 26 23.43 3.58 24.99
N LEU A 27 24.12 2.58 25.47
CA LEU A 27 23.56 1.49 26.27
C LEU A 27 24.33 1.38 27.59
N LYS A 28 23.61 1.45 28.72
CA LYS A 28 24.15 1.23 30.06
C LYS A 28 23.41 0.08 30.71
N VAL A 29 24.13 -0.88 31.24
CA VAL A 29 23.57 -2.05 31.91
C VAL A 29 24.22 -2.22 33.27
N PHE A 30 23.41 -2.27 34.33
CA PHE A 30 23.85 -2.47 35.71
C PHE A 30 23.27 -3.77 36.25
N GLY A 31 24.14 -4.63 36.71
CA GLY A 31 23.76 -5.90 37.36
C GLY A 31 24.03 -5.90 38.84
N ASN A 32 23.19 -6.64 39.59
CA ASN A 32 23.42 -6.91 41.01
C ASN A 32 24.29 -8.17 41.22
N THR A 33 24.59 -8.47 42.46
CA THR A 33 25.43 -9.63 42.85
C THR A 33 24.89 -10.99 42.44
N ASP A 34 23.58 -11.09 42.22
CA ASP A 34 22.92 -12.35 41.87
C ASP A 34 22.91 -12.63 40.36
N TYR A 35 23.28 -11.67 39.55
CA TYR A 35 23.30 -11.74 38.08
C TYR A 35 21.98 -12.18 37.41
N ASN A 36 20.88 -12.04 38.16
CA ASN A 36 19.55 -12.46 37.69
C ASN A 36 18.71 -11.30 37.17
N SER A 37 19.08 -10.07 37.55
CA SER A 37 18.37 -8.85 37.12
C SER A 37 19.37 -7.75 36.78
N TYR A 38 19.11 -7.09 35.65
CA TYR A 38 19.93 -6.01 35.13
C TYR A 38 19.06 -4.81 34.88
N ALA A 39 19.44 -3.65 35.44
CA ALA A 39 18.87 -2.38 35.03
C ALA A 39 19.47 -1.95 33.70
N VAL A 40 18.65 -1.48 32.78
CA VAL A 40 19.06 -1.05 31.44
C VAL A 40 18.61 0.37 31.20
N ASN A 41 19.54 1.21 30.72
CA ASN A 41 19.24 2.54 30.18
C ASN A 41 19.74 2.57 28.75
N LEU A 42 18.94 3.11 27.84
CA LEU A 42 19.30 3.28 26.44
C LEU A 42 18.90 4.66 25.95
N ASP A 43 19.76 5.26 25.13
CA ASP A 43 19.51 6.55 24.47
C ASP A 43 19.90 6.43 23.00
N LEU A 44 18.95 6.68 22.09
CA LEU A 44 19.21 6.77 20.67
C LEU A 44 19.24 8.24 20.25
N SER A 45 20.34 8.66 19.66
CA SER A 45 20.52 10.05 19.20
C SER A 45 21.12 10.13 17.81
N LYS A 46 20.91 11.24 17.12
CA LYS A 46 21.55 11.55 15.84
C LYS A 46 21.78 13.04 15.73
N ASN A 47 23.01 13.45 15.34
CA ASN A 47 23.37 14.86 15.26
C ASN A 47 23.09 15.65 16.57
N SER A 48 23.41 15.06 17.71
CA SER A 48 23.17 15.62 19.05
C SER A 48 21.69 15.82 19.42
N LYS A 49 20.75 15.30 18.66
CA LYS A 49 19.32 15.26 19.01
C LYS A 49 19.00 13.87 19.53
N GLU A 50 18.46 13.79 20.74
CA GLU A 50 17.94 12.55 21.33
C GLU A 50 16.54 12.28 20.79
N PHE A 51 16.35 11.07 20.26
CA PHE A 51 15.07 10.64 19.66
C PHE A 51 14.35 9.60 20.51
N ILE A 52 15.11 8.70 21.15
CA ILE A 52 14.55 7.65 21.98
C ILE A 52 15.35 7.59 23.28
N LYS A 53 14.63 7.60 24.39
CA LYS A 53 15.18 7.32 25.70
C LYS A 53 14.42 6.16 26.30
N GLY A 54 15.13 5.17 26.82
CA GLY A 54 14.53 4.00 27.45
C GLY A 54 15.20 3.65 28.76
N GLU A 55 14.40 3.21 29.71
CA GLU A 55 14.86 2.68 30.99
C GLU A 55 14.02 1.49 31.43
N GLY A 56 14.66 0.50 32.06
CA GLY A 56 13.93 -0.71 32.47
C GLY A 56 14.83 -1.78 33.02
N THR A 57 14.35 -3.01 32.96
CA THR A 57 15.01 -4.18 33.50
C THR A 57 15.04 -5.35 32.53
N VAL A 58 16.12 -6.14 32.63
CA VAL A 58 16.23 -7.45 32.00
C VAL A 58 16.40 -8.50 33.11
N ILE A 59 15.49 -9.46 33.13
CA ILE A 59 15.52 -10.58 34.12
C ILE A 59 16.02 -11.83 33.39
N ALA A 60 17.17 -12.35 33.82
CA ALA A 60 17.87 -13.47 33.18
C ALA A 60 17.87 -14.72 34.06
N ILE A 61 16.74 -15.05 34.70
CA ILE A 61 16.62 -16.19 35.61
C ILE A 61 16.51 -17.54 34.90
N ASN A 62 15.96 -17.54 33.69
CA ASN A 62 15.72 -18.72 32.86
C ASN A 62 16.50 -18.65 31.57
N GLU A 63 16.44 -19.72 30.76
CA GLU A 63 17.07 -19.78 29.44
C GLU A 63 16.61 -18.66 28.51
N LYS A 64 15.44 -18.07 28.77
CA LYS A 64 14.87 -16.93 28.01
C LYS A 64 14.80 -15.69 28.88
N PRO A 65 15.67 -14.70 28.63
CA PRO A 65 15.56 -13.41 29.31
C PRO A 65 14.22 -12.74 29.07
N ASN A 66 13.66 -12.12 30.13
CA ASN A 66 12.50 -11.26 30.04
C ASN A 66 12.93 -9.81 30.13
N ILE A 67 12.34 -8.97 29.33
CA ILE A 67 12.55 -7.52 29.34
C ILE A 67 11.31 -6.80 29.87
N ASP A 68 11.51 -5.64 30.45
CA ASP A 68 10.48 -4.68 30.80
C ASP A 68 11.13 -3.29 30.72
N VAL A 69 10.86 -2.56 29.63
CA VAL A 69 11.54 -1.31 29.30
C VAL A 69 10.51 -0.26 28.89
N ASP A 70 10.45 0.83 29.61
CA ASP A 70 9.70 2.02 29.23
C ASP A 70 10.53 2.88 28.30
N MET A 71 9.91 3.39 27.24
CA MET A 71 10.58 4.21 26.25
C MET A 71 9.78 5.46 25.95
N ILE A 72 10.50 6.60 25.90
CA ILE A 72 9.99 7.89 25.41
C ILE A 72 10.59 8.13 24.02
N ILE A 73 9.73 8.41 23.07
CA ILE A 73 10.07 8.65 21.67
C ILE A 73 9.73 10.10 21.33
N ASN A 74 10.68 10.85 20.75
CA ASN A 74 10.53 12.25 20.41
C ASN A 74 10.92 12.49 18.94
N ASP A 75 9.92 12.76 18.10
CA ASP A 75 10.09 13.17 16.70
C ASP A 75 11.05 12.24 15.91
N PHE A 76 10.89 10.94 16.13
CA PHE A 76 11.71 9.91 15.50
C PHE A 76 11.20 9.60 14.10
N ASP A 77 12.07 9.72 13.09
CA ASP A 77 11.76 9.40 11.69
C ASP A 77 11.71 7.89 11.48
N ILE A 78 10.53 7.39 11.07
CA ILE A 78 10.28 5.98 10.81
C ILE A 78 10.26 5.63 9.33
N SER A 79 10.73 6.48 8.42
CA SER A 79 10.72 6.24 6.96
C SER A 79 11.45 4.95 6.55
N PHE A 80 12.35 4.44 7.40
CA PHE A 80 13.02 3.16 7.18
C PHE A 80 12.08 1.94 7.14
N ILE A 81 10.83 2.07 7.64
CA ILE A 81 9.81 1.01 7.62
C ILE A 81 9.50 0.59 6.19
N GLU A 82 9.56 1.50 5.23
CA GLU A 82 9.44 1.18 3.80
C GLU A 82 10.41 0.07 3.36
N LYS A 83 11.63 0.07 3.91
CA LYS A 83 12.65 -0.94 3.59
C LYS A 83 12.34 -2.34 4.16
N ILE A 84 11.39 -2.41 5.09
CA ILE A 84 10.98 -3.64 5.78
C ILE A 84 9.69 -4.18 5.16
N GLY A 85 8.83 -3.27 4.63
CA GLY A 85 7.51 -3.57 4.08
C GLY A 85 7.54 -4.26 2.70
N SER A 86 6.36 -4.50 2.18
CA SER A 86 6.13 -5.00 0.82
C SER A 86 6.10 -3.84 -0.19
N ASN A 87 6.24 -4.14 -1.49
CA ASN A 87 6.12 -3.15 -2.56
C ASN A 87 4.69 -2.60 -2.77
N THR A 88 3.74 -3.01 -1.94
CA THR A 88 2.34 -2.58 -2.02
C THR A 88 2.16 -1.14 -1.56
N MET A 89 2.97 -0.70 -0.61
CA MET A 89 3.03 0.68 -0.10
C MET A 89 4.48 1.14 -0.12
N THR A 90 4.72 2.31 -0.67
CA THR A 90 6.05 2.94 -0.78
C THR A 90 6.01 4.38 -0.26
N ASP A 91 7.16 5.03 -0.24
CA ASP A 91 7.32 6.41 0.22
C ASP A 91 6.66 6.68 1.58
N ILE A 92 6.75 5.65 2.46
CA ILE A 92 6.22 5.77 3.82
C ILE A 92 7.09 6.77 4.59
N SER A 93 6.46 7.81 5.08
CA SER A 93 7.12 8.80 5.92
C SER A 93 6.27 9.11 7.16
N SER A 94 6.92 9.31 8.30
CA SER A 94 6.31 9.91 9.49
C SER A 94 7.38 10.23 10.52
N ASN A 95 7.13 11.30 11.29
CA ASN A 95 7.80 11.53 12.55
C ASN A 95 6.91 11.05 13.70
N VAL A 96 7.46 10.25 14.58
CA VAL A 96 6.73 9.60 15.66
C VAL A 96 7.17 10.13 17.02
N SER A 97 6.20 10.44 17.88
CA SER A 97 6.44 10.82 19.28
C SER A 97 5.46 10.08 20.19
N GLY A 98 5.87 9.81 21.44
CA GLY A 98 4.99 9.17 22.42
C GLY A 98 5.74 8.32 23.42
N GLU A 99 4.98 7.49 24.13
CA GLU A 99 5.49 6.65 25.19
C GLU A 99 5.04 5.21 24.94
N ILE A 100 5.98 4.29 25.06
CA ILE A 100 5.72 2.84 24.94
C ILE A 100 6.44 2.06 26.02
N ASN A 101 5.85 0.95 26.42
CA ASN A 101 6.49 -0.07 27.22
C ASN A 101 6.69 -1.33 26.37
N LEU A 102 7.89 -1.87 26.38
CA LEU A 102 8.26 -3.15 25.77
C LEU A 102 8.48 -4.19 26.86
N TRP A 103 7.73 -5.28 26.84
CA TRP A 103 7.81 -6.30 27.87
C TRP A 103 7.66 -7.72 27.34
N GLY A 104 8.12 -8.70 28.13
CA GLY A 104 7.98 -10.11 27.80
C GLY A 104 9.31 -10.82 27.52
N ALA A 105 9.24 -12.07 27.08
CA ALA A 105 10.42 -12.83 26.71
C ALA A 105 11.05 -12.26 25.43
N TYR A 106 12.39 -12.33 25.31
CA TYR A 106 13.13 -11.76 24.16
C TYR A 106 12.68 -12.30 22.80
N ASP A 107 12.09 -13.48 22.77
CA ASP A 107 11.56 -14.13 21.56
C ASP A 107 10.03 -13.98 21.42
N ASN A 108 9.38 -13.23 22.33
CA ASN A 108 7.96 -12.90 22.29
C ASN A 108 7.72 -11.55 22.98
N ILE A 109 8.28 -10.50 22.43
CA ILE A 109 8.17 -9.14 22.96
C ILE A 109 6.77 -8.60 22.67
N GLN A 110 6.14 -8.09 23.72
CA GLN A 110 4.88 -7.35 23.68
C GLN A 110 5.16 -5.86 23.79
N HIS A 111 4.22 -5.06 23.33
CA HIS A 111 4.28 -3.60 23.49
C HIS A 111 2.94 -3.02 23.91
N ASN A 112 3.00 -1.99 24.74
CA ASN A 112 1.85 -1.19 25.13
C ASN A 112 2.25 0.29 25.04
N GLY A 113 1.29 1.16 24.78
CA GLY A 113 1.55 2.59 24.79
C GLY A 113 0.77 3.35 23.71
N ARG A 114 1.20 4.58 23.50
CA ARG A 114 0.59 5.48 22.52
C ARG A 114 1.66 6.24 21.77
N LEU A 115 1.54 6.25 20.47
CA LEU A 115 2.38 7.02 19.57
C LEU A 115 1.51 8.00 18.78
N PHE A 116 2.08 9.14 18.48
CA PHE A 116 1.47 10.18 17.67
C PHE A 116 2.26 10.32 16.37
N LEU A 117 1.57 10.17 15.25
CA LEU A 117 2.13 10.27 13.92
C LEU A 117 2.01 11.70 13.41
N ASN A 118 3.11 12.30 13.00
CA ASN A 118 3.15 13.64 12.42
C ASN A 118 3.73 13.58 11.02
N LYS A 119 3.13 14.33 10.10
CA LYS A 119 3.51 14.34 8.68
C LYS A 119 3.55 12.94 8.09
N ALA A 120 2.62 12.10 8.52
CA ALA A 120 2.55 10.73 8.05
C ALA A 120 1.97 10.68 6.65
N SER A 121 2.67 10.01 5.74
CA SER A 121 2.20 9.74 4.39
C SER A 121 2.62 8.35 3.92
N PHE A 122 1.90 7.85 2.93
CA PHE A 122 2.25 6.65 2.21
C PHE A 122 1.72 6.72 0.78
N PHE A 123 2.45 6.12 -0.15
CA PHE A 123 2.07 6.03 -1.55
C PHE A 123 1.64 4.60 -1.90
N ILE A 124 0.56 4.46 -2.65
CA ILE A 124 0.12 3.17 -3.21
C ILE A 124 0.41 3.16 -4.71
N PRO A 125 1.49 2.50 -5.17
CA PRO A 125 1.92 2.54 -6.57
C PRO A 125 0.85 2.04 -7.54
N TYR A 126 0.10 1.01 -7.15
CA TYR A 126 -0.97 0.44 -7.99
C TYR A 126 -2.08 1.46 -8.31
N LEU A 127 -2.41 2.34 -7.35
CA LEU A 127 -3.42 3.39 -7.51
C LEU A 127 -2.81 4.70 -8.03
N ASN A 128 -1.49 4.85 -7.93
CA ASN A 128 -0.73 6.07 -8.18
C ASN A 128 -1.24 7.24 -7.32
N ILE A 129 -1.42 7.00 -6.02
CA ILE A 129 -1.96 7.98 -5.08
C ILE A 129 -1.12 8.01 -3.81
N GLU A 130 -0.80 9.23 -3.37
CA GLU A 130 -0.26 9.50 -2.04
C GLU A 130 -1.39 9.87 -1.07
N TYR A 131 -1.41 9.20 0.07
CA TYR A 131 -2.31 9.48 1.18
C TYR A 131 -1.56 10.14 2.31
N LEU A 132 -2.14 11.20 2.86
CA LEU A 132 -1.62 12.00 3.94
C LEU A 132 -2.50 11.79 5.17
N LEU A 133 -1.92 11.39 6.29
CA LEU A 133 -2.63 11.30 7.56
C LEU A 133 -2.70 12.69 8.20
N SER A 134 -3.77 12.95 8.93
CA SER A 134 -3.85 14.15 9.77
C SER A 134 -2.73 14.14 10.82
N ASP A 135 -2.18 15.31 11.11
CA ASP A 135 -1.17 15.46 12.15
C ASP A 135 -1.71 15.03 13.52
N ASN A 136 -0.85 14.50 14.37
CA ASN A 136 -1.17 13.91 15.65
C ASN A 136 -2.16 12.72 15.59
N SER A 137 -2.18 12.00 14.49
CA SER A 137 -2.92 10.72 14.42
C SER A 137 -2.40 9.76 15.48
N GLU A 138 -3.29 9.28 16.33
CA GLU A 138 -2.95 8.39 17.44
C GLU A 138 -2.81 6.96 16.98
N LEU A 139 -1.71 6.32 17.34
CA LEU A 139 -1.45 4.89 17.17
C LEU A 139 -1.39 4.24 18.54
N ILE A 140 -2.38 3.43 18.87
CA ILE A 140 -2.47 2.72 20.13
C ILE A 140 -1.77 1.38 20.00
N LEU A 141 -0.86 1.09 20.92
CA LEU A 141 -0.10 -0.15 20.96
C LEU A 141 -0.64 -1.01 22.11
N TYR A 142 -0.93 -2.28 21.82
CA TYR A 142 -1.25 -3.27 22.85
C TYR A 142 -0.85 -4.67 22.40
N ASN A 143 -0.10 -5.38 23.23
CA ASN A 143 0.47 -6.70 22.94
C ASN A 143 1.32 -6.67 21.66
N GLN A 144 0.81 -7.20 20.55
CA GLN A 144 1.46 -7.19 19.24
C GLN A 144 0.59 -6.50 18.16
N ASN A 145 -0.25 -5.56 18.59
CA ASN A 145 -1.15 -4.80 17.73
C ASN A 145 -0.83 -3.31 17.75
N PHE A 146 -0.96 -2.70 16.61
CA PHE A 146 -0.96 -1.26 16.38
C PHE A 146 -2.34 -0.86 15.87
N GLU A 147 -3.08 -0.09 16.63
CA GLU A 147 -4.47 0.26 16.32
C GLU A 147 -4.59 1.74 15.99
N LEU A 148 -5.24 2.02 14.88
CA LEU A 148 -5.63 3.35 14.42
C LEU A 148 -7.13 3.54 14.66
N ASN A 149 -7.48 4.56 15.42
CA ASN A 149 -8.88 4.89 15.71
C ASN A 149 -9.13 6.36 15.40
N ASN A 150 -10.23 6.65 14.70
CA ASN A 150 -10.61 7.99 14.30
C ASN A 150 -9.46 8.77 13.61
N THR A 151 -8.70 8.06 12.81
CA THR A 151 -7.65 8.66 11.99
C THR A 151 -8.25 9.17 10.70
N TYR A 152 -7.74 10.29 10.20
CA TYR A 152 -8.25 10.90 8.98
C TYR A 152 -7.15 11.00 7.93
N LEU A 153 -7.55 10.76 6.69
CA LEU A 153 -6.70 10.84 5.51
C LEU A 153 -7.19 11.91 4.55
N THR A 154 -6.25 12.50 3.87
CA THR A 154 -6.47 13.34 2.67
C THR A 154 -5.56 12.89 1.54
N THR A 155 -5.74 13.44 0.36
CA THR A 155 -4.81 13.27 -0.76
C THR A 155 -4.41 14.63 -1.28
N ASN A 156 -3.29 14.72 -2.01
CA ASN A 156 -2.84 15.99 -2.60
C ASN A 156 -3.87 16.62 -3.57
N ASP A 157 -4.73 15.78 -4.18
CA ASP A 157 -5.74 16.22 -5.14
C ASP A 157 -7.14 16.41 -4.52
N SER A 158 -7.31 16.16 -3.22
CA SER A 158 -8.62 16.26 -2.57
C SER A 158 -8.49 16.59 -1.09
N GLU A 159 -9.10 17.69 -0.68
CA GLU A 159 -9.23 18.08 0.74
C GLU A 159 -10.31 17.28 1.48
N ILE A 160 -11.00 16.37 0.80
CA ILE A 160 -12.07 15.60 1.40
C ILE A 160 -11.50 14.56 2.35
N ILE A 161 -12.00 14.59 3.55
CA ILE A 161 -11.55 13.76 4.65
C ILE A 161 -12.10 12.34 4.50
N THR A 162 -11.19 11.37 4.59
CA THR A 162 -11.51 9.94 4.66
C THR A 162 -11.20 9.46 6.06
N SER A 163 -12.12 8.78 6.73
CA SER A 163 -11.81 8.10 7.99
C SER A 163 -11.06 6.81 7.75
N LEU A 164 -10.11 6.54 8.62
CA LEU A 164 -9.34 5.30 8.68
C LEU A 164 -9.41 4.76 10.10
N ASP A 165 -9.97 3.57 10.22
CA ASP A 165 -9.97 2.79 11.45
C ASP A 165 -9.36 1.42 11.17
N GLY A 166 -8.77 0.79 12.19
CA GLY A 166 -8.31 -0.57 12.06
C GLY A 166 -7.00 -0.84 12.76
N ARG A 167 -6.38 -1.94 12.41
CA ARG A 167 -5.17 -2.40 13.08
C ARG A 167 -4.19 -3.05 12.12
N ILE A 168 -2.92 -2.93 12.51
CA ILE A 168 -1.78 -3.66 11.96
C ILE A 168 -1.28 -4.56 13.09
N PHE A 169 -1.10 -5.83 12.83
CA PHE A 169 -0.65 -6.76 13.87
C PHE A 169 0.39 -7.75 13.35
N HIS A 170 1.18 -8.26 14.24
CA HIS A 170 2.26 -9.17 13.91
C HIS A 170 2.36 -10.32 14.92
N ASN A 171 3.21 -11.29 14.62
CA ASN A 171 3.66 -12.31 15.56
C ASN A 171 5.19 -12.23 15.63
N ASP A 172 5.73 -11.81 16.78
CA ASP A 172 7.17 -11.62 17.04
C ASP A 172 7.89 -10.76 15.97
N TYR A 173 7.25 -9.63 15.60
CA TYR A 173 7.72 -8.74 14.52
C TYR A 173 7.90 -9.43 13.16
N LYS A 174 7.17 -10.54 12.97
CA LYS A 174 7.07 -11.31 11.72
C LYS A 174 5.60 -11.48 11.37
N ASN A 175 5.30 -12.03 10.19
CA ASN A 175 3.93 -12.35 9.77
C ASN A 175 2.96 -11.18 9.99
N TRP A 176 3.31 -10.02 9.45
CA TRP A 176 2.51 -8.81 9.55
C TRP A 176 1.18 -8.97 8.82
N ASN A 177 0.11 -8.50 9.44
CA ASN A 177 -1.24 -8.53 8.90
C ASN A 177 -1.89 -7.16 9.00
N LEU A 178 -2.77 -6.89 8.06
CA LEU A 178 -3.58 -5.68 7.99
C LEU A 178 -5.05 -6.01 8.21
N ASP A 179 -5.77 -5.13 8.89
CA ASP A 179 -7.23 -5.10 9.01
C ASP A 179 -7.64 -3.62 9.10
N LEU A 180 -7.78 -2.98 7.94
CA LEU A 180 -7.99 -1.53 7.82
C LEU A 180 -9.30 -1.27 7.09
N ASP A 181 -10.10 -0.35 7.62
CA ASP A 181 -11.38 0.10 7.07
C ASP A 181 -11.30 1.61 6.77
N PHE A 182 -11.56 1.98 5.53
CA PHE A 182 -11.63 3.37 5.08
C PHE A 182 -13.08 3.72 4.71
N LYS A 183 -13.52 4.91 5.08
CA LYS A 183 -14.85 5.44 4.72
C LYS A 183 -14.74 6.90 4.30
N SER A 184 -15.40 7.23 3.20
CA SER A 184 -15.39 8.59 2.66
C SER A 184 -16.62 8.88 1.84
N ASP A 185 -17.04 10.13 1.81
CA ASP A 185 -18.04 10.59 0.85
C ASP A 185 -17.47 10.79 -0.56
N ARG A 186 -16.15 10.97 -0.67
CA ARG A 186 -15.45 11.10 -1.96
C ARG A 186 -13.97 10.78 -1.82
N LEU A 187 -13.64 9.50 -1.83
CA LEU A 187 -12.25 9.01 -1.80
C LEU A 187 -11.67 8.96 -3.21
N TYR A 188 -10.45 9.46 -3.38
CA TYR A 188 -9.67 9.29 -4.59
C TYR A 188 -9.06 7.89 -4.59
N ILE A 189 -9.42 7.05 -5.55
CA ILE A 189 -9.02 5.63 -5.57
C ILE A 189 -8.20 5.24 -6.79
N LEU A 190 -8.06 6.11 -7.77
CA LEU A 190 -7.29 5.84 -8.99
C LEU A 190 -6.79 7.14 -9.61
N ASN A 191 -5.50 7.13 -9.97
CA ASN A 191 -4.85 8.22 -10.73
C ASN A 191 -3.82 7.64 -11.70
N LYS A 192 -4.26 6.77 -12.59
CA LYS A 192 -3.37 6.11 -13.55
C LYS A 192 -3.31 6.86 -14.86
N GLU A 193 -2.11 7.10 -15.34
CA GLU A 193 -1.87 7.55 -16.70
C GLU A 193 -1.88 6.35 -17.67
N PHE A 194 -2.13 6.63 -18.94
CA PHE A 194 -2.08 5.61 -19.97
C PHE A 194 -0.67 4.99 -20.08
N THR A 195 -0.60 3.66 -20.00
CA THR A 195 0.54 2.85 -20.42
C THR A 195 0.06 1.67 -21.28
N GLU A 196 0.94 1.08 -22.10
CA GLU A 196 0.54 0.04 -23.07
C GLU A 196 -0.01 -1.24 -22.42
N ASN A 197 0.36 -1.49 -21.17
CA ASN A 197 0.02 -2.73 -20.45
C ASN A 197 -1.11 -2.56 -19.42
N GLU A 198 -1.72 -1.37 -19.33
CA GLU A 198 -2.80 -1.15 -18.39
C GLU A 198 -4.15 -1.63 -18.94
N SER A 199 -4.88 -2.38 -18.14
CA SER A 199 -6.24 -2.82 -18.46
C SER A 199 -7.27 -1.69 -18.36
N PHE A 200 -6.96 -0.67 -17.56
CA PHE A 200 -7.73 0.57 -17.43
C PHE A 200 -6.85 1.69 -16.86
N TYR A 201 -7.21 2.93 -17.17
CA TYR A 201 -6.52 4.12 -16.67
C TYR A 201 -7.49 5.29 -16.50
N GLY A 202 -7.02 6.38 -15.91
CA GLY A 202 -7.82 7.57 -15.65
C GLY A 202 -7.85 7.95 -14.17
N LYS A 203 -8.90 8.67 -13.78
CA LYS A 203 -9.13 9.14 -12.41
C LYS A 203 -10.42 8.58 -11.88
N ALA A 204 -10.42 8.09 -10.65
CA ALA A 204 -11.65 7.61 -10.03
C ALA A 204 -11.81 8.11 -8.59
N PHE A 205 -13.00 8.61 -8.31
CA PHE A 205 -13.46 9.03 -6.99
C PHE A 205 -14.70 8.23 -6.63
N ILE A 206 -14.75 7.69 -5.42
CA ILE A 206 -15.90 6.95 -4.90
C ILE A 206 -16.36 7.52 -3.57
N GLY A 207 -17.67 7.47 -3.33
CA GLY A 207 -18.24 7.56 -2.00
C GLY A 207 -18.56 6.16 -1.52
N GLY A 208 -17.98 5.73 -0.38
CA GLY A 208 -18.17 4.37 0.09
C GLY A 208 -17.10 3.91 1.06
N GLU A 209 -16.83 2.61 1.02
CA GLU A 209 -15.91 1.92 1.93
C GLU A 209 -14.82 1.17 1.17
N ILE A 210 -13.61 1.15 1.76
CA ILE A 210 -12.52 0.26 1.34
C ILE A 210 -12.07 -0.55 2.53
N LYS A 211 -11.94 -1.85 2.36
CA LYS A 211 -11.40 -2.78 3.37
C LYS A 211 -10.14 -3.41 2.86
N ILE A 212 -9.06 -3.26 3.62
CA ILE A 212 -7.75 -3.86 3.33
C ILE A 212 -7.45 -4.89 4.40
N LYS A 213 -7.38 -6.17 4.01
CA LYS A 213 -7.21 -7.28 4.95
C LYS A 213 -6.20 -8.30 4.48
N GLY A 214 -5.57 -8.97 5.46
CA GLY A 214 -4.69 -10.11 5.23
C GLY A 214 -3.23 -9.84 5.52
N PRO A 215 -2.38 -10.85 5.33
CA PRO A 215 -0.95 -10.73 5.50
C PRO A 215 -0.34 -9.77 4.46
N THR A 216 0.72 -9.06 4.84
CA THR A 216 1.35 -8.03 3.99
C THR A 216 1.96 -8.57 2.69
N ASP A 217 2.16 -9.87 2.60
CA ASP A 217 2.61 -10.57 1.39
C ASP A 217 1.46 -11.10 0.53
N LYS A 218 0.22 -11.06 1.04
CA LYS A 218 -1.00 -11.40 0.30
C LYS A 218 -2.19 -10.58 0.78
N VAL A 219 -2.28 -9.34 0.33
CA VAL A 219 -3.32 -8.39 0.75
C VAL A 219 -4.57 -8.55 -0.11
N SER A 220 -5.75 -8.57 0.52
CA SER A 220 -7.05 -8.45 -0.12
C SER A 220 -7.61 -7.04 0.07
N ILE A 221 -7.98 -6.39 -1.03
CA ILE A 221 -8.62 -5.07 -1.03
C ILE A 221 -10.05 -5.23 -1.55
N ASN A 222 -11.03 -4.84 -0.74
CA ASN A 222 -12.43 -4.81 -1.12
C ASN A 222 -12.92 -3.36 -1.16
N ILE A 223 -13.41 -2.92 -2.30
CA ILE A 223 -13.95 -1.59 -2.54
C ILE A 223 -15.45 -1.72 -2.79
N SER A 224 -16.26 -0.95 -2.08
CA SER A 224 -17.71 -0.88 -2.30
C SER A 224 -18.16 0.57 -2.21
N GLY A 225 -18.84 1.05 -3.24
CA GLY A 225 -19.34 2.42 -3.26
C GLY A 225 -19.88 2.86 -4.60
N GLU A 226 -20.25 4.13 -4.66
CA GLU A 226 -20.74 4.78 -5.87
C GLU A 226 -19.71 5.77 -6.42
N THR A 227 -19.70 5.94 -7.72
CA THR A 227 -18.81 6.92 -8.38
C THR A 227 -19.17 8.35 -8.00
N ARG A 228 -18.16 9.22 -7.94
CA ARG A 228 -18.31 10.64 -7.63
C ARG A 228 -17.81 11.52 -8.77
N THR A 229 -18.26 12.76 -8.77
CA THR A 229 -17.85 13.78 -9.76
C THR A 229 -16.33 13.87 -9.90
N GLY A 230 -15.87 13.90 -11.13
CA GLY A 230 -14.44 13.89 -11.48
C GLY A 230 -13.92 12.51 -11.83
N THR A 231 -14.75 11.47 -11.72
CA THR A 231 -14.41 10.14 -12.22
C THR A 231 -14.46 10.11 -13.75
N SER A 232 -13.34 9.70 -14.35
CA SER A 232 -13.18 9.46 -15.78
C SER A 232 -12.27 8.27 -15.98
N ILE A 233 -12.83 7.17 -16.46
CA ILE A 233 -12.12 5.89 -16.62
C ILE A 233 -12.10 5.52 -18.07
N VAL A 234 -10.94 5.15 -18.57
CA VAL A 234 -10.75 4.63 -19.93
C VAL A 234 -10.38 3.15 -19.86
N ILE A 235 -11.13 2.35 -20.59
CA ILE A 235 -10.91 0.90 -20.74
C ILE A 235 -10.39 0.68 -22.19
N PRO A 236 -9.07 0.46 -22.37
CA PRO A 236 -8.54 0.20 -23.70
C PRO A 236 -8.92 -1.23 -24.11
N LYS A 237 -9.45 -1.39 -25.32
CA LYS A 237 -9.59 -2.74 -25.89
C LYS A 237 -8.20 -3.37 -26.01
N SER A 238 -7.99 -4.47 -25.31
CA SER A 238 -6.75 -5.22 -25.44
C SER A 238 -6.70 -5.85 -26.82
N ASN A 239 -5.77 -5.42 -27.65
CA ASN A 239 -5.43 -6.13 -28.87
C ASN A 239 -4.59 -7.38 -28.57
N ASN A 240 -4.84 -8.03 -27.45
CA ASN A 240 -4.32 -9.34 -27.16
C ASN A 240 -5.10 -10.39 -27.99
N TYR A 241 -5.10 -10.21 -29.31
CA TYR A 241 -4.96 -11.38 -30.10
C TYR A 241 -3.57 -11.95 -29.74
N SER A 242 -3.47 -12.81 -28.74
CA SER A 242 -2.51 -13.87 -28.85
C SER A 242 -2.88 -14.54 -30.17
N ILE A 243 -2.18 -14.16 -31.22
CA ILE A 243 -1.94 -15.12 -32.30
C ILE A 243 -1.38 -16.27 -31.49
N GLU A 244 -2.21 -17.27 -31.20
CA GLU A 244 -1.70 -18.59 -30.81
C GLU A 244 -0.63 -18.80 -31.86
N ASP A 245 0.61 -18.82 -31.43
CA ASP A 245 1.73 -19.16 -32.27
C ASP A 245 1.35 -20.47 -32.92
N PHE A 246 0.86 -20.38 -34.14
CA PHE A 246 0.76 -21.54 -35.00
C PHE A 246 2.20 -21.97 -35.23
N SER A 247 2.70 -22.74 -34.26
CA SER A 247 4.07 -23.22 -34.16
C SER A 247 4.43 -24.23 -35.28
N PHE A 248 3.87 -24.06 -36.47
CA PHE A 248 4.19 -24.85 -37.63
C PHE A 248 5.39 -24.34 -38.43
N ILE A 249 5.90 -23.16 -38.13
CA ILE A 249 7.11 -22.63 -38.77
C ILE A 249 8.10 -22.24 -37.71
N LYS A 250 8.96 -23.16 -37.30
CA LYS A 250 10.22 -22.84 -36.59
C LYS A 250 11.25 -22.39 -37.61
N PHE A 251 11.52 -21.08 -37.67
CA PHE A 251 12.74 -20.61 -38.29
C PHE A 251 13.90 -20.97 -37.34
N SER A 252 14.69 -21.96 -37.71
CA SER A 252 15.95 -22.25 -37.02
C SER A 252 17.03 -21.33 -37.61
N ASP A 253 17.36 -20.25 -36.94
CA ASP A 253 18.58 -19.52 -37.26
C ASP A 253 19.79 -20.31 -36.76
N LEU A 254 20.47 -20.87 -37.71
CA LEU A 254 21.80 -21.44 -37.58
C LEU A 254 22.83 -20.29 -37.51
N ASN A 255 22.94 -19.61 -36.37
CA ASN A 255 24.16 -18.89 -35.94
C ASN A 255 23.86 -18.14 -34.63
N SER A 256 23.92 -18.85 -33.52
CA SER A 256 23.98 -18.20 -32.21
C SER A 256 25.46 -18.12 -31.78
N TYR A 257 26.05 -16.96 -31.94
CA TYR A 257 27.21 -16.56 -31.14
C TYR A 257 26.79 -15.52 -30.13
N SER A 258 27.12 -15.84 -28.90
CA SER A 258 27.02 -15.08 -27.66
C SER A 258 26.98 -13.55 -27.81
N GLY A 259 25.91 -12.95 -27.37
CA GLY A 259 25.80 -11.51 -27.11
C GLY A 259 24.91 -11.27 -25.90
N ASN A 260 25.40 -10.57 -24.92
CA ASN A 260 24.75 -10.18 -23.68
C ASN A 260 23.31 -9.76 -23.90
N LEU A 261 22.37 -10.57 -23.44
CA LEU A 261 20.97 -10.19 -23.32
C LEU A 261 20.86 -9.06 -22.30
N LEU A 262 20.65 -7.86 -22.82
CA LEU A 262 20.10 -6.75 -22.06
C LEU A 262 18.83 -7.27 -21.37
N LYS A 263 18.87 -7.38 -20.06
CA LYS A 263 17.69 -7.61 -19.24
C LYS A 263 16.72 -6.45 -19.51
N SER A 264 15.76 -6.68 -20.37
CA SER A 264 14.59 -5.82 -20.47
C SER A 264 13.92 -5.83 -19.08
N LYS A 265 13.69 -4.65 -18.54
CA LYS A 265 12.94 -4.45 -17.31
C LYS A 265 11.48 -4.88 -17.53
N THR A 266 11.21 -6.15 -17.40
CA THR A 266 9.89 -6.70 -17.07
C THR A 266 9.77 -6.68 -15.55
N SER A 267 9.47 -5.56 -14.96
CA SER A 267 9.55 -5.45 -13.50
C SER A 267 8.32 -4.84 -12.82
N ILE A 268 7.21 -4.68 -13.50
CA ILE A 268 5.98 -4.18 -12.84
C ILE A 268 4.97 -5.32 -12.60
N LEU A 269 5.01 -6.40 -13.38
CA LEU A 269 4.09 -7.53 -13.22
C LEU A 269 4.51 -8.56 -12.16
N GLU A 270 5.76 -8.58 -11.71
CA GLU A 270 6.16 -9.47 -10.60
C GLU A 270 5.70 -8.99 -9.22
N SER A 271 5.29 -7.73 -9.06
CA SER A 271 4.75 -7.21 -7.81
C SER A 271 3.23 -7.44 -7.64
N SER A 272 2.51 -7.82 -8.68
CA SER A 272 1.05 -8.02 -8.63
C SER A 272 0.62 -9.41 -8.13
N LYS A 273 1.56 -10.32 -7.93
CA LYS A 273 1.26 -11.70 -7.46
C LYS A 273 0.76 -11.80 -6.02
N THR A 274 0.60 -10.68 -5.34
CA THR A 274 0.28 -10.63 -3.91
C THR A 274 -0.94 -9.78 -3.58
N LEU A 275 -1.72 -9.37 -4.57
CA LEU A 275 -2.86 -8.50 -4.38
C LEU A 275 -4.14 -9.10 -5.00
N ASP A 276 -5.13 -9.38 -4.15
CA ASP A 276 -6.49 -9.67 -4.58
C ASP A 276 -7.32 -8.37 -4.45
N LEU A 277 -7.89 -7.88 -5.55
CA LEU A 277 -8.71 -6.68 -5.59
C LEU A 277 -10.12 -7.01 -6.04
N ILE A 278 -11.10 -6.66 -5.22
CA ILE A 278 -12.53 -6.81 -5.51
C ILE A 278 -13.17 -5.42 -5.44
N MET A 279 -13.91 -5.04 -6.47
CA MET A 279 -14.62 -3.77 -6.53
C MET A 279 -16.08 -3.98 -6.89
N ASN A 280 -16.98 -3.48 -6.05
CA ASN A 280 -18.41 -3.37 -6.29
C ASN A 280 -18.75 -1.88 -6.44
N LEU A 281 -18.95 -1.42 -7.65
CA LEU A 281 -19.13 -0.01 -7.95
C LEU A 281 -20.51 0.25 -8.58
N GLU A 282 -21.27 1.10 -7.95
CA GLU A 282 -22.44 1.75 -8.57
C GLU A 282 -21.93 2.95 -9.40
N ILE A 283 -22.01 2.82 -10.71
CA ILE A 283 -21.67 3.92 -11.62
C ILE A 283 -22.93 4.77 -11.80
N ASN A 284 -22.76 6.06 -11.64
CA ASN A 284 -23.81 7.04 -11.85
C ASN A 284 -23.40 8.08 -12.91
N ASN A 285 -24.31 8.93 -13.31
CA ASN A 285 -24.11 9.93 -14.36
C ASN A 285 -23.08 11.03 -14.06
N THR A 286 -22.42 10.97 -12.90
CA THR A 286 -21.29 11.88 -12.58
C THR A 286 -19.95 11.35 -13.08
N ALA A 287 -19.89 10.08 -13.45
CA ALA A 287 -18.70 9.42 -13.99
C ALA A 287 -18.76 9.37 -15.52
N GLU A 288 -17.62 9.62 -16.15
CA GLU A 288 -17.43 9.41 -17.60
C GLU A 288 -16.68 8.11 -17.81
N VAL A 289 -17.19 7.25 -18.69
CA VAL A 289 -16.55 6.00 -19.08
C VAL A 289 -16.23 6.08 -20.56
N GLU A 290 -14.98 5.82 -20.93
CA GLU A 290 -14.52 5.68 -22.31
C GLU A 290 -14.06 4.25 -22.57
N ILE A 291 -14.48 3.70 -23.70
CA ILE A 291 -14.06 2.39 -24.20
C ILE A 291 -13.34 2.61 -25.52
N THR A 292 -12.07 2.33 -25.57
CA THR A 292 -11.29 2.40 -26.81
C THR A 292 -11.63 1.19 -27.67
N ILE A 293 -12.23 1.41 -28.85
CA ILE A 293 -12.63 0.35 -29.79
C ILE A 293 -11.48 -0.04 -30.72
N ASP A 294 -10.80 0.96 -31.23
CA ASP A 294 -9.66 0.80 -32.14
C ASP A 294 -8.60 1.83 -31.79
N LYS A 295 -7.57 1.35 -31.08
CA LYS A 295 -6.46 2.17 -30.60
C LYS A 295 -5.63 2.74 -31.75
N GLU A 296 -5.40 1.95 -32.82
CA GLU A 296 -4.55 2.34 -33.93
C GLU A 296 -5.16 3.50 -34.71
N ASN A 297 -6.47 3.44 -34.95
CA ASN A 297 -7.20 4.50 -35.64
C ASN A 297 -7.78 5.58 -34.72
N GLY A 298 -7.78 5.34 -33.38
CA GLY A 298 -8.32 6.25 -32.37
C GLY A 298 -9.85 6.30 -32.32
N SER A 299 -10.50 5.15 -32.57
CA SER A 299 -11.96 5.02 -32.41
C SER A 299 -12.31 4.66 -30.98
N TYR A 300 -13.28 5.37 -30.39
CA TYR A 300 -13.71 5.14 -29.02
C TYR A 300 -15.21 5.44 -28.84
N ILE A 301 -15.78 4.86 -27.79
CA ILE A 301 -17.08 5.22 -27.25
C ILE A 301 -16.85 5.88 -25.90
N SER A 302 -17.38 7.08 -25.68
CA SER A 302 -17.40 7.67 -24.34
C SER A 302 -18.79 8.16 -23.99
N GLY A 303 -19.12 8.10 -22.69
CA GLY A 303 -20.43 8.54 -22.23
C GLY A 303 -20.58 8.48 -20.73
N LYS A 304 -21.73 9.03 -20.30
CA LYS A 304 -22.21 9.00 -18.92
C LYS A 304 -23.48 8.18 -18.85
N GLY A 305 -23.65 7.50 -17.75
CA GLY A 305 -24.81 6.63 -17.56
C GLY A 305 -24.86 6.06 -16.15
N ASP A 306 -25.67 5.04 -15.97
CA ASP A 306 -25.81 4.32 -14.71
C ASP A 306 -25.52 2.84 -14.93
N GLY A 307 -25.02 2.18 -13.89
CA GLY A 307 -24.76 0.74 -13.94
C GLY A 307 -24.17 0.21 -12.65
N ASP A 308 -24.27 -1.10 -12.47
CA ASP A 308 -23.64 -1.82 -11.37
C ASP A 308 -22.51 -2.67 -11.93
N ILE A 309 -21.29 -2.37 -11.55
CA ILE A 309 -20.09 -3.05 -12.03
C ILE A 309 -19.38 -3.77 -10.90
N PHE A 310 -19.19 -5.06 -11.10
CA PHE A 310 -18.31 -5.88 -10.28
C PHE A 310 -17.00 -6.13 -11.05
N MET A 311 -15.88 -5.81 -10.41
CA MET A 311 -14.53 -6.06 -10.96
C MET A 311 -13.71 -6.86 -9.97
N GLU A 312 -12.94 -7.77 -10.48
CA GLU A 312 -11.96 -8.54 -9.70
C GLU A 312 -10.62 -8.64 -10.41
N ILE A 313 -9.55 -8.51 -9.65
CA ILE A 313 -8.18 -8.77 -10.09
C ILE A 313 -7.62 -9.77 -9.09
N ASP A 314 -7.27 -10.95 -9.58
CA ASP A 314 -6.68 -11.98 -8.73
C ASP A 314 -5.16 -11.83 -8.60
N SER A 315 -4.59 -12.64 -7.71
CA SER A 315 -3.15 -12.65 -7.45
C SER A 315 -2.28 -13.03 -8.67
N ASP A 316 -2.87 -13.60 -9.72
CA ASP A 316 -2.20 -13.90 -10.98
C ASP A 316 -2.31 -12.74 -11.98
N GLY A 317 -2.99 -11.66 -11.60
CA GLY A 317 -3.21 -10.45 -12.39
C GLY A 317 -4.34 -10.61 -13.42
N LYS A 318 -5.15 -11.67 -13.30
CA LYS A 318 -6.31 -11.84 -14.17
C LYS A 318 -7.39 -10.84 -13.77
N PHE A 319 -7.80 -10.02 -14.72
CA PHE A 319 -8.85 -9.04 -14.57
C PHE A 319 -10.16 -9.55 -15.17
N ASN A 320 -11.20 -9.64 -14.35
CA ASN A 320 -12.56 -9.95 -14.77
C ASN A 320 -13.48 -8.78 -14.42
N MET A 321 -14.50 -8.59 -15.25
CA MET A 321 -15.49 -7.53 -15.11
C MET A 321 -16.88 -8.07 -15.42
N TYR A 322 -17.84 -7.78 -14.56
CA TYR A 322 -19.24 -8.22 -14.70
C TYR A 322 -20.17 -7.06 -14.43
N GLY A 323 -21.36 -7.09 -15.01
CA GLY A 323 -22.37 -6.08 -14.77
C GLY A 323 -22.85 -5.40 -16.04
N ASP A 324 -23.55 -4.31 -15.87
CA ASP A 324 -24.10 -3.55 -16.98
C ASP A 324 -23.91 -2.03 -16.80
N PHE A 325 -23.85 -1.35 -17.91
CA PHE A 325 -23.81 0.10 -18.00
C PHE A 325 -24.83 0.57 -19.02
N THR A 326 -25.75 1.42 -18.61
CA THR A 326 -26.77 2.00 -19.47
C THR A 326 -26.47 3.47 -19.73
N THR A 327 -26.28 3.83 -20.99
CA THR A 327 -25.92 5.17 -21.43
C THR A 327 -27.10 6.14 -21.31
N LYS A 328 -26.89 7.30 -20.69
CA LYS A 328 -27.77 8.47 -20.72
C LYS A 328 -27.35 9.45 -21.81
N GLU A 329 -26.08 9.72 -21.92
CA GLU A 329 -25.48 10.57 -22.95
C GLU A 329 -24.11 10.07 -23.35
N GLY A 330 -23.73 10.27 -24.58
CA GLY A 330 -22.40 9.88 -25.03
C GLY A 330 -22.18 10.04 -26.53
N ILE A 331 -20.97 9.72 -26.95
CA ILE A 331 -20.56 9.77 -28.33
C ILE A 331 -19.83 8.47 -28.74
N TYR A 332 -20.02 8.08 -29.99
CA TYR A 332 -19.12 7.16 -30.66
C TYR A 332 -18.29 7.92 -31.66
N ASN A 333 -16.98 8.02 -31.43
CA ASN A 333 -16.02 8.61 -32.34
C ASN A 333 -15.45 7.52 -33.24
N PHE A 334 -15.91 7.45 -34.46
CA PHE A 334 -15.40 6.48 -35.43
C PHE A 334 -14.31 7.10 -36.30
N ARG A 335 -13.13 6.51 -36.30
CA ARG A 335 -12.00 6.89 -37.17
C ARG A 335 -11.48 5.69 -37.93
N ASN A 336 -11.14 5.92 -39.19
CA ASN A 336 -10.55 4.88 -40.03
C ASN A 336 -9.52 5.50 -41.00
N LEU A 337 -8.26 4.99 -40.92
CA LEU A 337 -7.13 5.32 -41.81
C LEU A 337 -6.91 6.81 -42.04
N ALA A 338 -7.19 7.66 -41.08
CA ALA A 338 -7.16 9.11 -41.17
C ALA A 338 -8.04 9.72 -42.31
N LEU A 339 -8.85 8.91 -43.00
CA LEU A 339 -9.73 9.34 -44.10
C LEU A 339 -11.16 9.56 -43.61
N ILE A 340 -11.58 8.91 -42.58
CA ILE A 340 -12.93 9.04 -42.03
C ILE A 340 -12.80 9.42 -40.54
N ASP A 341 -13.41 10.53 -40.18
CA ASP A 341 -13.61 10.95 -38.78
C ASP A 341 -15.08 11.35 -38.64
N LYS A 342 -15.86 10.52 -37.98
CA LYS A 342 -17.30 10.75 -37.76
C LYS A 342 -17.66 10.55 -36.31
N ARG A 343 -18.45 11.48 -35.78
CA ARG A 343 -19.03 11.42 -34.42
C ARG A 343 -20.51 11.13 -34.53
N PHE A 344 -20.91 10.11 -33.78
CA PHE A 344 -22.31 9.73 -33.62
C PHE A 344 -22.72 9.96 -32.18
N GLN A 345 -23.87 10.52 -31.94
CA GLN A 345 -24.45 10.59 -30.62
C GLN A 345 -25.01 9.22 -30.23
N LEU A 346 -24.71 8.76 -29.04
CA LEU A 346 -25.32 7.56 -28.49
C LEU A 346 -26.77 7.85 -28.12
N LYS A 347 -27.65 6.92 -28.45
CA LYS A 347 -29.04 7.02 -28.02
C LYS A 347 -29.14 6.63 -26.55
N GLU A 348 -29.90 7.42 -25.77
CA GLU A 348 -30.25 7.08 -24.41
C GLU A 348 -30.84 5.67 -24.31
N GLY A 349 -30.44 4.89 -23.30
CA GLY A 349 -30.86 3.51 -23.09
C GLY A 349 -30.02 2.47 -23.84
N GLY A 350 -28.97 2.89 -24.57
CA GLY A 350 -27.97 1.95 -25.08
C GLY A 350 -27.23 1.31 -23.91
N SER A 351 -27.02 -0.02 -23.92
CA SER A 351 -26.36 -0.72 -22.84
C SER A 351 -25.17 -1.52 -23.28
N ILE A 352 -24.21 -1.68 -22.37
CA ILE A 352 -23.05 -2.56 -22.47
C ILE A 352 -23.15 -3.53 -21.30
N ILE A 353 -22.91 -4.80 -21.56
CA ILE A 353 -22.93 -5.85 -20.54
C ILE A 353 -21.60 -6.55 -20.57
N TRP A 354 -21.00 -6.74 -19.40
CA TRP A 354 -19.77 -7.52 -19.21
C TRP A 354 -20.11 -8.82 -18.49
N ASP A 355 -19.53 -9.92 -18.96
CA ASP A 355 -19.78 -11.29 -18.47
C ASP A 355 -18.48 -12.05 -18.11
N GLY A 356 -17.40 -11.30 -17.82
CA GLY A 356 -16.12 -11.84 -17.35
C GLY A 356 -14.92 -11.15 -17.97
N GLU A 357 -14.77 -11.18 -19.28
CA GLU A 357 -13.70 -10.45 -19.94
C GLU A 357 -14.10 -8.99 -20.13
N PRO A 358 -13.21 -8.01 -19.81
CA PRO A 358 -13.57 -6.60 -19.91
C PRO A 358 -13.84 -6.13 -21.36
N LEU A 359 -13.18 -6.73 -22.36
CA LEU A 359 -13.39 -6.47 -23.82
C LEU A 359 -12.77 -7.56 -24.67
#